data_a330f249689341458f60ac67f8787767
#
_entry.id   a330f249689341458f60ac67f8787767
#
_cell.length_a   1.000
_cell.length_b   1.000
_cell.length_c   1.000
_cell.angle_alpha   90.00
_cell.angle_beta   90.00
_cell.angle_gamma   90.00
#
_symmetry.space_group_name_H-M   'P 1'
#
loop_
_entity.id
_entity.type
_entity.pdbx_description
1 polymer ?
#
loop_
_entity_poly.entity_id
_entity_poly.type
_entity_poly.pdbx_seq_one_letter_code
_entity_poly.pdbx_strand_id
1 'polypeptide(L)'
;MYQILSKEMLTPAICRMKVEAPRLAAAAQPGQFLIVRADEKGERIPLTISDFDAKRGTVTIVTQKIGASSTDIIAFEPGEAFADVVGPLGLPSEFVSMAPEELAKQRYILIAGGVGTAPVYPQAKWLKEHGVPVDVIIGAKTKDLLIYVEEMRAVCDNLFICTDDGSEGFHGMGTNMLEHVVSEGHQYTQAVIIGPMIMMKFTTLTCKKLGIPAIVSLNTLMVDGTGMCGACRVSVGGKTRFACVEGPEFDGYQVDFDEAMRRQGQYKAEEAEANEKHVCKIGRGK
;
A
#
# COMPACT_ATOMS: atom_id res chain seq x y z
N MET A 1 -1.41 9.73 22.90
CA MET A 1 -1.62 10.77 21.88
C MET A 1 -0.70 10.38 20.72
N TYR A 2 -1.16 10.44 19.48
CA TYR A 2 -0.41 9.99 18.30
C TYR A 2 0.15 11.21 17.57
N GLN A 3 1.27 11.72 18.08
CA GLN A 3 1.88 12.97 17.60
C GLN A 3 2.57 12.76 16.25
N ILE A 4 2.40 13.72 15.35
CA ILE A 4 3.10 13.79 14.07
C ILE A 4 4.47 14.40 14.33
N LEU A 5 5.53 13.62 14.09
CA LEU A 5 6.91 14.03 14.32
C LEU A 5 7.53 14.71 13.09
N SER A 6 7.13 14.28 11.90
CA SER A 6 7.57 14.87 10.64
C SER A 6 6.53 14.71 9.56
N LYS A 7 6.55 15.62 8.60
CA LYS A 7 5.70 15.65 7.41
C LYS A 7 6.54 16.00 6.20
N GLU A 8 6.29 15.34 5.10
CA GLU A 8 6.94 15.60 3.83
C GLU A 8 5.96 15.39 2.68
N MET A 9 5.86 16.36 1.79
CA MET A 9 5.10 16.21 0.55
C MET A 9 5.98 15.53 -0.50
N LEU A 10 5.66 14.28 -0.83
CA LEU A 10 6.36 13.51 -1.87
C LEU A 10 5.96 13.95 -3.27
N THR A 11 4.70 14.36 -3.43
CA THR A 11 4.13 15.01 -4.62
C THR A 11 3.11 16.07 -4.15
N PRO A 12 2.57 16.93 -5.02
CA PRO A 12 1.51 17.86 -4.61
C PRO A 12 0.27 17.20 -3.98
N ALA A 13 0.08 15.89 -4.20
CA ALA A 13 -1.08 15.15 -3.70
C ALA A 13 -0.73 13.99 -2.76
N ILE A 14 0.53 13.68 -2.53
CA ILE A 14 0.95 12.56 -1.67
C ILE A 14 1.86 13.07 -0.56
N CYS A 15 1.50 12.74 0.67
CA CYS A 15 2.19 13.15 1.88
C CYS A 15 2.70 11.93 2.65
N ARG A 16 3.94 11.99 3.11
CA ARG A 16 4.56 11.05 4.06
C ARG A 16 4.56 11.70 5.45
N MET A 17 4.06 10.97 6.45
CA MET A 17 4.09 11.41 7.84
C MET A 17 4.70 10.34 8.74
N LYS A 18 5.53 10.77 9.68
CA LYS A 18 6.04 9.92 10.77
C LYS A 18 5.27 10.24 12.04
N VAL A 19 4.69 9.21 12.64
CA VAL A 19 3.80 9.30 13.79
C VAL A 19 4.40 8.55 14.98
N GLU A 20 4.35 9.17 16.16
CA GLU A 20 4.74 8.54 17.41
C GLU A 20 3.66 7.52 17.84
N ALA A 21 4.01 6.25 17.84
CA ALA A 21 3.13 5.13 18.19
C ALA A 21 3.94 3.92 18.68
N PRO A 22 4.57 3.98 19.89
CA PRO A 22 5.57 2.99 20.31
C PRO A 22 5.06 1.55 20.35
N ARG A 23 3.83 1.35 20.85
CA ARG A 23 3.22 0.00 20.93
C ARG A 23 2.95 -0.57 19.55
N LEU A 24 2.48 0.28 18.63
CA LEU A 24 2.21 -0.11 17.25
C LEU A 24 3.52 -0.41 16.53
N ALA A 25 4.52 0.46 16.64
CA ALA A 25 5.82 0.28 16.03
C ALA A 25 6.54 -1.00 16.49
N ALA A 26 6.38 -1.39 17.76
CA ALA A 26 6.96 -2.61 18.29
C ALA A 26 6.28 -3.90 17.78
N ALA A 27 5.04 -3.83 17.34
CA ALA A 27 4.25 -4.97 16.87
C ALA A 27 4.07 -5.01 15.35
N ALA A 28 4.39 -3.93 14.64
CA ALA A 28 4.19 -3.81 13.21
C ALA A 28 5.09 -4.76 12.41
N GLN A 29 4.53 -5.31 11.34
CA GLN A 29 5.20 -6.17 10.37
C GLN A 29 4.84 -5.74 8.94
N PRO A 30 5.67 -6.09 7.91
CA PRO A 30 5.36 -5.80 6.52
C PRO A 30 3.98 -6.35 6.09
N GLY A 31 3.29 -5.63 5.22
CA GLY A 31 1.97 -6.00 4.71
C GLY A 31 0.80 -5.53 5.58
N GLN A 32 1.05 -5.12 6.83
CA GLN A 32 0.03 -4.64 7.74
C GLN A 32 -0.34 -3.17 7.52
N PHE A 33 -1.50 -2.79 8.02
CA PHE A 33 -2.03 -1.43 7.96
C PHE A 33 -2.46 -0.95 9.35
N LEU A 34 -2.87 0.30 9.42
CA LEU A 34 -3.46 0.91 10.60
C LEU A 34 -4.68 1.74 10.17
N ILE A 35 -5.52 2.11 11.12
CA ILE A 35 -6.62 3.05 10.90
C ILE A 35 -6.31 4.33 11.64
N VAL A 36 -6.38 5.45 10.91
CA VAL A 36 -6.25 6.81 11.45
C VAL A 36 -7.62 7.46 11.54
N ARG A 37 -7.86 8.19 12.62
CA ARG A 37 -8.97 9.10 12.78
C ARG A 37 -8.43 10.50 13.09
N ALA A 38 -8.70 11.44 12.21
CA ALA A 38 -8.15 12.78 12.27
C ALA A 38 -8.59 13.55 13.53
N ASP A 39 -9.91 13.59 13.79
CA ASP A 39 -10.53 14.21 14.96
C ASP A 39 -11.64 13.31 15.54
N GLU A 40 -12.29 13.73 16.62
CA GLU A 40 -13.33 12.93 17.28
C GLU A 40 -14.55 12.61 16.38
N LYS A 41 -14.78 13.42 15.36
CA LYS A 41 -15.88 13.27 14.39
C LYS A 41 -15.37 12.75 13.05
N GLY A 42 -14.05 12.58 12.89
CA GLY A 42 -13.38 12.14 11.67
C GLY A 42 -13.71 10.69 11.34
N GLU A 43 -13.69 10.40 10.06
CA GLU A 43 -13.82 9.04 9.54
C GLU A 43 -12.60 8.19 9.92
N ARG A 44 -12.80 6.89 9.94
CA ARG A 44 -11.76 5.88 10.18
C ARG A 44 -11.13 5.50 8.84
N ILE A 45 -9.91 5.97 8.59
CA ILE A 45 -9.23 5.81 7.31
C ILE A 45 -8.13 4.76 7.43
N PRO A 46 -8.21 3.65 6.66
CA PRO A 46 -7.15 2.65 6.61
C PRO A 46 -5.97 3.18 5.81
N LEU A 47 -4.78 3.11 6.40
CA LEU A 47 -3.52 3.49 5.77
C LEU A 47 -2.50 2.38 6.01
N THR A 48 -1.80 1.97 4.96
CA THR A 48 -0.73 0.97 5.10
C THR A 48 0.44 1.55 5.90
N ILE A 49 1.03 0.71 6.76
CA ILE A 49 2.27 1.04 7.44
C ILE A 49 3.40 0.97 6.41
N SER A 50 3.90 2.12 5.98
CA SER A 50 4.93 2.20 4.94
C SER A 50 6.36 2.10 5.48
N ASP A 51 6.55 2.28 6.77
CA ASP A 51 7.78 1.96 7.52
C ASP A 51 7.49 1.99 9.03
N PHE A 52 8.36 1.37 9.82
CA PHE A 52 8.27 1.40 11.28
C PHE A 52 9.64 1.24 11.92
N ASP A 53 9.81 1.86 13.08
CA ASP A 53 11.03 1.78 13.88
C ASP A 53 10.65 1.51 15.35
N ALA A 54 10.79 0.26 15.77
CA ALA A 54 10.47 -0.17 17.14
C ALA A 54 11.35 0.52 18.20
N LYS A 55 12.62 0.86 17.87
CA LYS A 55 13.54 1.52 18.80
C LYS A 55 13.17 2.97 19.02
N ARG A 56 12.73 3.67 17.97
CA ARG A 56 12.27 5.06 18.04
C ARG A 56 10.80 5.18 18.39
N GLY A 57 10.05 4.07 18.36
CA GLY A 57 8.63 4.04 18.64
C GLY A 57 7.79 4.77 17.59
N THR A 58 8.18 4.71 16.33
CA THR A 58 7.54 5.46 15.24
C THR A 58 7.03 4.58 14.13
N VAL A 59 5.90 4.98 13.54
CA VAL A 59 5.39 4.41 12.29
C VAL A 59 5.33 5.50 11.22
N THR A 60 5.52 5.10 9.97
CA THR A 60 5.39 5.99 8.82
C THR A 60 4.15 5.61 8.03
N ILE A 61 3.34 6.59 7.70
CA ILE A 61 2.17 6.47 6.83
C ILE A 61 2.34 7.36 5.60
N VAL A 62 1.74 6.93 4.51
CA VAL A 62 1.67 7.73 3.27
C VAL A 62 0.22 7.87 2.88
N THR A 63 -0.21 9.10 2.69
CA THR A 63 -1.60 9.45 2.39
C THR A 63 -1.65 10.19 1.06
N GLN A 64 -2.54 9.75 0.17
CA GLN A 64 -2.85 10.46 -1.07
C GLN A 64 -4.13 11.27 -0.89
N LYS A 65 -4.10 12.52 -1.32
CA LYS A 65 -5.27 13.41 -1.33
C LYS A 65 -6.26 12.94 -2.40
N ILE A 66 -7.31 12.24 -1.97
CA ILE A 66 -8.34 11.70 -2.85
C ILE A 66 -9.71 12.30 -2.47
N GLY A 67 -10.03 12.35 -1.18
CA GLY A 67 -11.31 12.77 -0.63
C GLY A 67 -11.16 13.73 0.55
N ALA A 68 -12.30 14.07 1.17
CA ALA A 68 -12.38 14.98 2.31
C ALA A 68 -11.45 14.55 3.46
N SER A 69 -11.61 13.31 3.95
CA SER A 69 -10.85 12.80 5.10
C SER A 69 -9.35 12.71 4.83
N SER A 70 -8.94 12.31 3.62
CA SER A 70 -7.51 12.30 3.25
C SER A 70 -6.93 13.71 3.13
N THR A 71 -7.75 14.70 2.75
CA THR A 71 -7.38 16.12 2.75
C THR A 71 -7.17 16.62 4.17
N ASP A 72 -8.06 16.26 5.11
CA ASP A 72 -7.91 16.62 6.53
C ASP A 72 -6.64 15.97 7.12
N ILE A 73 -6.36 14.70 6.84
CA ILE A 73 -5.14 14.03 7.32
C ILE A 73 -3.88 14.75 6.81
N ILE A 74 -3.82 15.09 5.53
CA ILE A 74 -2.65 15.79 4.95
C ILE A 74 -2.49 17.21 5.52
N ALA A 75 -3.56 17.84 6.00
CA ALA A 75 -3.51 19.19 6.55
C ALA A 75 -2.82 19.26 7.93
N PHE A 76 -2.65 18.15 8.64
CA PHE A 76 -1.91 18.13 9.90
C PHE A 76 -0.44 18.52 9.73
N GLU A 77 0.11 19.20 10.72
CA GLU A 77 1.50 19.63 10.78
C GLU A 77 2.29 18.93 11.90
N PRO A 78 3.63 18.87 11.81
CA PRO A 78 4.45 18.37 12.91
C PRO A 78 4.13 19.08 14.24
N GLY A 79 4.01 18.29 15.30
CA GLY A 79 3.57 18.76 16.62
C GLY A 79 2.07 18.58 16.89
N GLU A 80 1.24 18.47 15.88
CA GLU A 80 -0.16 18.09 16.01
C GLU A 80 -0.31 16.58 16.20
N ALA A 81 -1.50 16.10 16.58
CA ALA A 81 -1.74 14.69 16.84
C ALA A 81 -3.08 14.23 16.28
N PHE A 82 -3.13 13.01 15.79
CA PHE A 82 -4.38 12.33 15.45
C PHE A 82 -5.18 11.98 16.71
N ALA A 83 -6.49 12.04 16.61
CA ALA A 83 -7.39 11.67 17.69
C ALA A 83 -7.24 10.19 18.04
N ASP A 84 -7.08 9.33 17.01
CA ASP A 84 -6.92 7.91 17.22
C ASP A 84 -6.08 7.26 16.11
N VAL A 85 -5.28 6.24 16.50
CA VAL A 85 -4.55 5.36 15.58
C VAL A 85 -4.66 3.94 16.11
N VAL A 86 -5.30 3.06 15.35
CA VAL A 86 -5.52 1.67 15.71
C VAL A 86 -4.70 0.77 14.80
N GLY A 87 -3.95 -0.14 15.39
CA GLY A 87 -3.11 -1.08 14.63
C GLY A 87 -2.06 -1.78 15.51
N PRO A 88 -1.19 -2.61 14.92
CA PRO A 88 -1.27 -3.02 13.51
C PRO A 88 -2.49 -3.91 13.25
N LEU A 89 -3.06 -3.80 12.06
CA LEU A 89 -4.22 -4.54 11.60
C LEU A 89 -3.86 -5.36 10.35
N GLY A 90 -4.66 -6.36 10.06
CA GLY A 90 -4.41 -7.31 8.99
C GLY A 90 -3.32 -8.32 9.33
N LEU A 91 -3.18 -9.30 8.45
CA LEU A 91 -2.11 -10.28 8.55
C LEU A 91 -0.81 -9.68 7.97
N PRO A 92 0.35 -10.03 8.51
CA PRO A 92 1.62 -9.70 7.87
C PRO A 92 1.77 -10.47 6.54
N SER A 93 2.64 -9.98 5.67
CA SER A 93 3.01 -10.69 4.45
C SER A 93 3.48 -12.11 4.77
N GLU A 94 3.12 -13.08 3.93
CA GLU A 94 3.34 -14.52 4.20
C GLU A 94 4.81 -14.89 4.43
N PHE A 95 5.74 -14.19 3.76
CA PHE A 95 7.17 -14.46 3.90
C PHE A 95 7.70 -14.19 5.32
N VAL A 96 7.02 -13.40 6.14
CA VAL A 96 7.41 -13.11 7.53
C VAL A 96 7.34 -14.37 8.40
N SER A 97 6.46 -15.30 8.07
CA SER A 97 6.25 -16.56 8.80
C SER A 97 6.86 -17.79 8.12
N MET A 98 7.53 -17.62 6.96
CA MET A 98 8.18 -18.73 6.27
C MET A 98 9.36 -19.30 7.05
N ALA A 99 9.55 -20.61 6.98
CA ALA A 99 10.75 -21.24 7.49
C ALA A 99 11.99 -20.74 6.71
N PRO A 100 13.15 -20.53 7.39
CA PRO A 100 14.35 -19.98 6.74
C PRO A 100 14.80 -20.76 5.49
N GLU A 101 14.65 -22.09 5.50
CA GLU A 101 15.03 -22.97 4.39
C GLU A 101 14.11 -22.80 3.17
N GLU A 102 12.85 -22.41 3.37
CA GLU A 102 11.90 -22.10 2.30
C GLU A 102 12.08 -20.68 1.81
N LEU A 103 12.27 -19.73 2.72
CA LEU A 103 12.55 -18.34 2.42
C LEU A 103 13.80 -18.17 1.54
N ALA A 104 14.86 -18.93 1.83
CA ALA A 104 16.12 -18.91 1.08
C ALA A 104 15.99 -19.38 -0.38
N LYS A 105 14.89 -20.06 -0.74
CA LYS A 105 14.61 -20.51 -2.11
C LYS A 105 13.80 -19.47 -2.90
N GLN A 106 13.32 -18.44 -2.22
CA GLN A 106 12.45 -17.44 -2.85
C GLN A 106 13.24 -16.37 -3.60
N ARG A 107 12.63 -15.86 -4.65
CA ARG A 107 13.03 -14.67 -5.38
C ARG A 107 11.79 -13.87 -5.72
N TYR A 108 11.67 -12.70 -5.15
CA TYR A 108 10.48 -11.86 -5.26
C TYR A 108 10.61 -10.82 -6.37
N ILE A 109 9.48 -10.54 -7.03
CA ILE A 109 9.25 -9.30 -7.79
C ILE A 109 8.12 -8.54 -7.13
N LEU A 110 8.38 -7.33 -6.66
CA LEU A 110 7.36 -6.47 -6.08
C LEU A 110 6.95 -5.42 -7.12
N ILE A 111 5.65 -5.31 -7.40
CA ILE A 111 5.14 -4.46 -8.48
C ILE A 111 4.21 -3.42 -7.88
N ALA A 112 4.67 -2.16 -7.92
CA ALA A 112 4.04 -1.02 -7.29
C ALA A 112 3.44 -0.05 -8.31
N GLY A 113 2.22 0.43 -8.05
CA GLY A 113 1.57 1.47 -8.86
C GLY A 113 1.20 2.71 -8.05
N GLY A 114 1.75 3.87 -8.41
CA GLY A 114 1.47 5.13 -7.75
C GLY A 114 1.72 5.09 -6.24
N VAL A 115 0.72 5.46 -5.41
CA VAL A 115 0.85 5.42 -3.95
C VAL A 115 1.12 4.02 -3.39
N GLY A 116 0.81 2.95 -4.16
CA GLY A 116 1.14 1.57 -3.81
C GLY A 116 2.65 1.29 -3.66
N THR A 117 3.51 2.21 -4.08
CA THR A 117 4.96 2.12 -3.84
C THR A 117 5.29 2.21 -2.35
N ALA A 118 4.55 3.01 -1.59
CA ALA A 118 4.78 3.17 -0.15
C ALA A 118 4.59 1.86 0.66
N PRO A 119 3.49 1.08 0.49
CA PRO A 119 3.36 -0.23 1.13
C PRO A 119 4.33 -1.31 0.63
N VAL A 120 4.88 -1.19 -0.56
CA VAL A 120 5.92 -2.12 -1.07
C VAL A 120 7.26 -1.92 -0.35
N TYR A 121 7.57 -0.70 0.07
CA TYR A 121 8.86 -0.38 0.69
C TYR A 121 9.20 -1.23 1.93
N PRO A 122 8.35 -1.38 2.96
CA PRO A 122 8.67 -2.21 4.12
C PRO A 122 8.82 -3.70 3.77
N GLN A 123 8.15 -4.18 2.73
CA GLN A 123 8.29 -5.54 2.23
C GLN A 123 9.65 -5.76 1.58
N ALA A 124 10.06 -4.88 0.65
CA ALA A 124 11.37 -4.93 0.01
C ALA A 124 12.50 -4.82 1.04
N LYS A 125 12.38 -3.89 1.99
CA LYS A 125 13.32 -3.69 3.09
C LYS A 125 13.49 -4.96 3.92
N TRP A 126 12.38 -5.58 4.34
CA TRP A 126 12.40 -6.80 5.13
C TRP A 126 13.04 -7.97 4.36
N LEU A 127 12.66 -8.19 3.10
CA LEU A 127 13.24 -9.24 2.27
C LEU A 127 14.75 -9.05 2.11
N LYS A 128 15.20 -7.83 1.82
CA LYS A 128 16.63 -7.48 1.70
C LYS A 128 17.40 -7.73 3.00
N GLU A 129 16.84 -7.31 4.14
CA GLU A 129 17.44 -7.52 5.46
C GLU A 129 17.58 -9.00 5.84
N HIS A 130 16.72 -9.87 5.27
CA HIS A 130 16.77 -11.33 5.46
C HIS A 130 17.50 -12.08 4.34
N GLY A 131 18.18 -11.36 3.45
CA GLY A 131 19.01 -11.95 2.38
C GLY A 131 18.20 -12.61 1.26
N VAL A 132 16.93 -12.27 1.11
CA VAL A 132 16.07 -12.79 0.05
C VAL A 132 16.18 -11.89 -1.18
N PRO A 133 16.52 -12.43 -2.36
CA PRO A 133 16.58 -11.64 -3.59
C PRO A 133 15.24 -11.00 -3.91
N VAL A 134 15.24 -9.68 -4.10
CA VAL A 134 14.06 -8.88 -4.38
C VAL A 134 14.31 -7.84 -5.44
N ASP A 135 13.55 -7.92 -6.52
CA ASP A 135 13.49 -6.92 -7.57
C ASP A 135 12.18 -6.12 -7.42
N VAL A 136 12.20 -4.84 -7.82
CA VAL A 136 11.02 -3.97 -7.69
C VAL A 136 10.72 -3.27 -9.02
N ILE A 137 9.46 -3.25 -9.41
CA ILE A 137 8.93 -2.40 -10.49
C ILE A 137 8.12 -1.28 -9.84
N ILE A 138 8.46 -0.03 -10.13
CA ILE A 138 7.66 1.15 -9.79
C ILE A 138 7.05 1.71 -11.06
N GLY A 139 5.72 1.75 -11.13
CA GLY A 139 4.96 2.33 -12.22
C GLY A 139 4.21 3.59 -11.81
N ALA A 140 4.24 4.62 -12.66
CA ALA A 140 3.45 5.84 -12.50
C ALA A 140 2.98 6.36 -13.87
N LYS A 141 2.01 7.29 -13.88
CA LYS A 141 1.58 7.93 -15.13
C LYS A 141 2.69 8.81 -15.72
N THR A 142 3.37 9.56 -14.86
CA THR A 142 4.43 10.50 -15.22
C THR A 142 5.55 10.46 -14.20
N LYS A 143 6.73 10.96 -14.55
CA LYS A 143 7.89 11.12 -13.67
C LYS A 143 7.55 11.81 -12.34
N ASP A 144 6.77 12.89 -12.39
CA ASP A 144 6.44 13.71 -11.21
C ASP A 144 5.55 12.99 -10.18
N LEU A 145 5.00 11.82 -10.56
CA LEU A 145 4.20 10.97 -9.68
C LEU A 145 4.97 9.78 -9.11
N LEU A 146 6.25 9.63 -9.47
CA LEU A 146 7.13 8.62 -8.87
C LEU A 146 7.47 9.02 -7.44
N ILE A 147 7.32 8.08 -6.51
CA ILE A 147 7.66 8.26 -5.10
C ILE A 147 8.56 7.12 -4.63
N TYR A 148 9.33 7.33 -3.56
CA TYR A 148 10.18 6.31 -2.93
C TYR A 148 11.26 5.71 -3.84
N VAL A 149 11.67 6.40 -4.91
CA VAL A 149 12.62 5.86 -5.88
C VAL A 149 13.98 5.60 -5.22
N GLU A 150 14.52 6.58 -4.51
CA GLU A 150 15.84 6.45 -3.88
C GLU A 150 15.80 5.51 -2.68
N GLU A 151 14.74 5.57 -1.87
CA GLU A 151 14.55 4.65 -0.75
C GLU A 151 14.46 3.21 -1.25
N MET A 152 13.71 2.96 -2.34
CA MET A 152 13.54 1.63 -2.90
C MET A 152 14.82 1.09 -3.48
N ARG A 153 15.62 1.95 -4.16
CA ARG A 153 16.93 1.59 -4.69
C ARG A 153 17.89 1.05 -3.63
N ALA A 154 17.75 1.53 -2.38
CA ALA A 154 18.58 1.09 -1.27
C ALA A 154 18.18 -0.29 -0.70
N VAL A 155 16.96 -0.77 -0.99
CA VAL A 155 16.37 -1.97 -0.37
C VAL A 155 15.98 -3.07 -1.35
N CYS A 156 16.33 -2.96 -2.63
CA CYS A 156 16.13 -4.02 -3.63
C CYS A 156 17.43 -4.36 -4.37
N ASP A 157 17.42 -5.44 -5.13
CA ASP A 157 18.56 -5.83 -5.96
C ASP A 157 18.53 -5.09 -7.30
N ASN A 158 17.37 -5.06 -7.95
CA ASN A 158 17.15 -4.30 -9.16
C ASN A 158 15.88 -3.45 -9.01
N LEU A 159 15.97 -2.18 -9.40
CA LEU A 159 14.85 -1.26 -9.46
C LEU A 159 14.53 -0.93 -10.92
N PHE A 160 13.34 -1.31 -11.35
CA PHE A 160 12.81 -1.02 -12.67
C PHE A 160 11.74 0.07 -12.57
N ILE A 161 11.92 1.15 -13.33
CA ILE A 161 10.99 2.28 -13.35
C ILE A 161 10.28 2.29 -14.70
N CYS A 162 8.96 2.48 -14.69
CA CYS A 162 8.19 2.70 -15.89
C CYS A 162 7.19 3.85 -15.71
N THR A 163 6.98 4.59 -16.79
CA THR A 163 5.96 5.65 -16.84
C THR A 163 5.10 5.50 -18.08
N ASP A 164 3.79 5.76 -17.92
CA ASP A 164 2.83 5.59 -19.02
C ASP A 164 3.16 6.53 -20.19
N ASP A 165 3.70 7.71 -19.91
CA ASP A 165 4.06 8.73 -20.90
C ASP A 165 5.53 8.67 -21.37
N GLY A 166 6.36 7.77 -20.79
CA GLY A 166 7.78 7.62 -21.11
C GLY A 166 8.67 8.74 -20.57
N SER A 167 8.18 9.56 -19.63
CA SER A 167 8.94 10.67 -19.04
C SER A 167 10.10 10.22 -18.14
N GLU A 168 10.08 8.98 -17.64
CA GLU A 168 11.16 8.36 -16.88
C GLU A 168 11.13 6.84 -17.05
N GLY A 169 12.31 6.24 -17.23
CA GLY A 169 12.50 4.80 -17.34
C GLY A 169 11.86 4.18 -18.59
N PHE A 170 11.25 3.01 -18.43
CA PHE A 170 10.58 2.29 -19.51
C PHE A 170 9.25 2.96 -19.87
N HIS A 171 9.02 3.20 -21.16
CA HIS A 171 7.75 3.73 -21.65
C HIS A 171 6.69 2.63 -21.72
N GLY A 172 5.76 2.64 -20.79
CA GLY A 172 4.67 1.67 -20.72
C GLY A 172 4.20 1.40 -19.29
N MET A 173 3.26 0.48 -19.16
CA MET A 173 2.70 0.08 -17.89
C MET A 173 3.58 -0.95 -17.16
N GLY A 174 3.37 -1.13 -15.87
CA GLY A 174 4.06 -2.15 -15.08
C GLY A 174 3.91 -3.59 -15.61
N THR A 175 2.82 -3.90 -16.31
CA THR A 175 2.62 -5.18 -17.01
C THR A 175 3.62 -5.39 -18.16
N ASN A 176 3.84 -4.34 -18.96
CA ASN A 176 4.80 -4.38 -20.06
C ASN A 176 6.24 -4.48 -19.51
N MET A 177 6.53 -3.76 -18.42
CA MET A 177 7.83 -3.84 -17.75
C MET A 177 8.07 -5.23 -17.18
N LEU A 178 7.08 -5.87 -16.57
CA LEU A 178 7.19 -7.24 -16.06
C LEU A 178 7.51 -8.23 -17.20
N GLU A 179 6.79 -8.16 -18.33
CA GLU A 179 7.05 -8.99 -19.51
C GLU A 179 8.47 -8.77 -20.05
N HIS A 180 8.91 -7.52 -20.10
CA HIS A 180 10.26 -7.15 -20.53
C HIS A 180 11.34 -7.77 -19.63
N VAL A 181 11.24 -7.55 -18.31
CA VAL A 181 12.21 -8.07 -17.33
C VAL A 181 12.30 -9.61 -17.39
N VAL A 182 11.17 -10.30 -17.50
CA VAL A 182 11.15 -11.77 -17.65
C VAL A 182 11.76 -12.20 -18.99
N SER A 183 11.55 -11.44 -20.06
CA SER A 183 12.15 -11.73 -21.37
C SER A 183 13.68 -11.56 -21.38
N GLU A 184 14.23 -10.76 -20.50
CA GLU A 184 15.67 -10.60 -20.27
C GLU A 184 16.28 -11.74 -19.43
N GLY A 185 15.47 -12.70 -19.00
CA GLY A 185 15.93 -13.90 -18.31
C GLY A 185 15.79 -13.86 -16.78
N HIS A 186 15.20 -12.82 -16.20
CA HIS A 186 14.88 -12.80 -14.78
C HIS A 186 13.80 -13.83 -14.45
N GLN A 187 13.98 -14.56 -13.35
CA GLN A 187 13.05 -15.58 -12.89
C GLN A 187 12.60 -15.25 -11.46
N TYR A 188 11.32 -15.44 -11.18
CA TYR A 188 10.73 -15.14 -9.88
C TYR A 188 9.89 -16.31 -9.39
N THR A 189 9.95 -16.57 -8.10
CA THR A 189 9.11 -17.57 -7.43
C THR A 189 7.78 -16.97 -7.00
N GLN A 190 7.73 -15.65 -6.77
CA GLN A 190 6.54 -14.95 -6.28
C GLN A 190 6.53 -13.49 -6.74
N ALA A 191 5.38 -13.03 -7.17
CA ALA A 191 5.10 -11.60 -7.36
C ALA A 191 4.21 -11.09 -6.22
N VAL A 192 4.47 -9.86 -5.75
CA VAL A 192 3.56 -9.11 -4.88
C VAL A 192 3.16 -7.82 -5.59
N ILE A 193 1.87 -7.56 -5.70
CA ILE A 193 1.32 -6.49 -6.54
C ILE A 193 0.49 -5.55 -5.67
N ILE A 194 0.88 -4.26 -5.62
CA ILE A 194 0.21 -3.25 -4.81
C ILE A 194 -0.04 -1.99 -5.64
N GLY A 195 -1.28 -1.60 -5.80
CA GLY A 195 -1.65 -0.42 -6.57
C GLY A 195 -3.16 -0.31 -6.81
N PRO A 196 -3.59 0.45 -7.81
CA PRO A 196 -5.00 0.52 -8.20
C PRO A 196 -5.56 -0.88 -8.54
N MET A 197 -6.82 -1.14 -8.18
CA MET A 197 -7.47 -2.46 -8.36
C MET A 197 -7.37 -2.97 -9.81
N ILE A 198 -7.55 -2.06 -10.77
CA ILE A 198 -7.44 -2.39 -12.20
C ILE A 198 -6.02 -2.80 -12.59
N MET A 199 -4.99 -2.15 -12.03
CA MET A 199 -3.59 -2.52 -12.23
C MET A 199 -3.33 -3.91 -11.64
N MET A 200 -3.77 -4.17 -10.40
CA MET A 200 -3.60 -5.47 -9.76
C MET A 200 -4.25 -6.59 -10.59
N LYS A 201 -5.45 -6.38 -11.12
CA LYS A 201 -6.13 -7.32 -12.03
C LYS A 201 -5.26 -7.67 -13.24
N PHE A 202 -4.84 -6.68 -14.01
CA PHE A 202 -4.08 -6.92 -15.24
C PHE A 202 -2.68 -7.45 -14.98
N THR A 203 -2.01 -6.98 -13.93
CA THR A 203 -0.68 -7.51 -13.55
C THR A 203 -0.79 -8.97 -13.09
N THR A 204 -1.83 -9.34 -12.36
CA THR A 204 -2.12 -10.74 -11.99
C THR A 204 -2.33 -11.62 -13.24
N LEU A 205 -3.06 -11.14 -14.25
CA LEU A 205 -3.24 -11.86 -15.51
C LEU A 205 -1.90 -12.03 -16.26
N THR A 206 -1.05 -11.01 -16.24
CA THR A 206 0.31 -11.09 -16.82
C THR A 206 1.17 -12.09 -16.05
N CYS A 207 1.16 -12.07 -14.72
CA CYS A 207 1.85 -13.08 -13.90
C CYS A 207 1.38 -14.50 -14.23
N LYS A 208 0.07 -14.69 -14.38
CA LYS A 208 -0.50 -16.00 -14.76
C LYS A 208 0.01 -16.48 -16.11
N LYS A 209 0.09 -15.61 -17.11
CA LYS A 209 0.66 -15.89 -18.43
C LYS A 209 2.13 -16.29 -18.35
N LEU A 210 2.88 -15.65 -17.44
CA LEU A 210 4.31 -15.89 -17.23
C LEU A 210 4.60 -17.05 -16.26
N GLY A 211 3.57 -17.65 -15.66
CA GLY A 211 3.72 -18.73 -14.69
C GLY A 211 4.27 -18.30 -13.32
N ILE A 212 4.15 -17.03 -12.95
CA ILE A 212 4.64 -16.47 -11.70
C ILE A 212 3.48 -16.37 -10.70
N PRO A 213 3.47 -17.12 -9.58
CA PRO A 213 2.47 -16.95 -8.52
C PRO A 213 2.36 -15.48 -8.08
N ALA A 214 1.15 -15.00 -7.83
CA ALA A 214 0.90 -13.58 -7.58
C ALA A 214 0.06 -13.36 -6.32
N ILE A 215 0.59 -12.58 -5.39
CA ILE A 215 -0.13 -12.03 -4.23
C ILE A 215 -0.53 -10.59 -4.56
N VAL A 216 -1.75 -10.21 -4.17
CA VAL A 216 -2.25 -8.83 -4.31
C VAL A 216 -2.63 -8.28 -2.95
N SER A 217 -2.26 -7.04 -2.66
CA SER A 217 -2.67 -6.34 -1.44
C SER A 217 -3.89 -5.46 -1.73
N LEU A 218 -5.06 -5.89 -1.27
CA LEU A 218 -6.34 -5.29 -1.63
C LEU A 218 -6.64 -4.02 -0.84
N ASN A 219 -6.97 -2.96 -1.53
CA ASN A 219 -7.40 -1.67 -0.97
C ASN A 219 -8.94 -1.57 -0.94
N THR A 220 -9.60 -2.50 -0.28
CA THR A 220 -11.06 -2.51 -0.12
C THR A 220 -11.53 -1.39 0.81
N LEU A 221 -12.82 -1.00 0.69
CA LEU A 221 -13.45 -0.14 1.69
C LEU A 221 -13.36 -0.79 3.08
N MET A 222 -12.84 -0.06 4.06
CA MET A 222 -12.75 -0.50 5.46
C MET A 222 -13.30 0.58 6.36
N VAL A 223 -14.10 0.17 7.36
CA VAL A 223 -14.68 1.08 8.36
C VAL A 223 -14.17 0.71 9.75
N ASP A 224 -14.37 -0.53 10.18
CA ASP A 224 -14.02 -1.00 11.51
C ASP A 224 -12.56 -1.53 11.59
N GLY A 225 -12.14 -2.34 10.64
CA GLY A 225 -10.79 -2.90 10.58
C GLY A 225 -10.58 -4.15 11.44
N THR A 226 -11.60 -4.63 12.17
CA THR A 226 -11.51 -5.78 13.10
C THR A 226 -12.39 -6.97 12.70
N GLY A 227 -12.97 -6.95 11.48
CA GLY A 227 -13.79 -8.04 10.94
C GLY A 227 -15.25 -8.00 11.31
N MET A 228 -15.72 -7.01 12.07
CA MET A 228 -17.10 -6.96 12.58
C MET A 228 -18.11 -6.41 11.58
N CYS A 229 -17.77 -5.34 10.85
CA CYS A 229 -18.75 -4.61 10.04
C CYS A 229 -18.97 -5.23 8.63
N GLY A 230 -18.06 -6.07 8.13
CA GLY A 230 -18.16 -6.70 6.82
C GLY A 230 -17.99 -5.75 5.62
N ALA A 231 -17.62 -4.47 5.83
CA ALA A 231 -17.43 -3.50 4.76
C ALA A 231 -16.33 -3.94 3.78
N CYS A 232 -15.26 -4.54 4.28
CA CYS A 232 -14.07 -4.97 3.53
C CYS A 232 -14.20 -6.35 2.88
N ARG A 233 -15.43 -6.92 2.80
CA ARG A 233 -15.59 -8.26 2.20
C ARG A 233 -15.22 -8.27 0.73
N VAL A 234 -14.58 -9.36 0.33
CA VAL A 234 -14.13 -9.64 -1.04
C VAL A 234 -14.31 -11.14 -1.31
N SER A 235 -14.57 -11.52 -2.55
CA SER A 235 -14.63 -12.92 -2.96
C SER A 235 -13.25 -13.40 -3.38
N VAL A 236 -12.75 -14.45 -2.69
CA VAL A 236 -11.47 -15.10 -2.98
C VAL A 236 -11.70 -16.61 -3.02
N GLY A 237 -11.40 -17.24 -4.15
CA GLY A 237 -11.65 -18.67 -4.35
C GLY A 237 -13.12 -19.06 -4.20
N GLY A 238 -14.04 -18.19 -4.60
CA GLY A 238 -15.50 -18.40 -4.46
C GLY A 238 -16.03 -18.29 -3.03
N LYS A 239 -15.20 -17.83 -2.07
CA LYS A 239 -15.60 -17.64 -0.65
C LYS A 239 -15.49 -16.18 -0.28
N THR A 240 -16.43 -15.72 0.55
CA THR A 240 -16.32 -14.37 1.15
C THR A 240 -15.21 -14.35 2.17
N ARG A 241 -14.31 -13.37 2.03
CA ARG A 241 -13.21 -13.07 2.94
C ARG A 241 -13.31 -11.62 3.43
N PHE A 242 -12.72 -11.34 4.58
CA PHE A 242 -12.66 -10.00 5.15
C PHE A 242 -11.22 -9.49 5.10
N ALA A 243 -10.95 -8.55 4.18
CA ALA A 243 -9.60 -8.05 3.91
C ALA A 243 -8.90 -7.47 5.15
N CYS A 244 -9.64 -6.93 6.10
CA CYS A 244 -9.07 -6.34 7.32
C CYS A 244 -8.54 -7.36 8.35
N VAL A 245 -8.94 -8.63 8.29
CA VAL A 245 -8.53 -9.67 9.26
C VAL A 245 -7.96 -10.94 8.62
N GLU A 246 -8.36 -11.25 7.38
CA GLU A 246 -7.86 -12.41 6.62
C GLU A 246 -6.86 -12.00 5.51
N GLY A 247 -6.69 -10.69 5.29
CA GLY A 247 -5.78 -10.05 4.36
C GLY A 247 -4.94 -8.97 5.04
N PRO A 248 -4.57 -7.92 4.34
CA PRO A 248 -5.07 -7.45 3.04
C PRO A 248 -4.52 -8.22 1.82
N GLU A 249 -3.54 -9.09 2.02
CA GLU A 249 -2.88 -9.85 0.96
C GLU A 249 -3.62 -11.16 0.67
N PHE A 250 -3.84 -11.44 -0.61
CA PHE A 250 -4.52 -12.64 -1.09
C PHE A 250 -3.87 -13.17 -2.36
N ASP A 251 -4.05 -14.47 -2.62
CA ASP A 251 -3.72 -15.08 -3.91
C ASP A 251 -4.50 -14.38 -5.03
N GLY A 252 -3.78 -13.63 -5.86
CA GLY A 252 -4.35 -12.83 -6.94
C GLY A 252 -5.12 -13.67 -7.96
N TYR A 253 -4.76 -14.95 -8.15
CA TYR A 253 -5.46 -15.84 -9.07
C TYR A 253 -6.87 -16.22 -8.60
N GLN A 254 -7.16 -16.04 -7.33
CA GLN A 254 -8.44 -16.40 -6.73
C GLN A 254 -9.34 -15.20 -6.43
N VAL A 255 -8.84 -13.96 -6.56
CA VAL A 255 -9.62 -12.74 -6.29
C VAL A 255 -10.63 -12.46 -7.41
N ASP A 256 -11.90 -12.23 -7.06
CA ASP A 256 -12.88 -11.63 -7.96
C ASP A 256 -12.69 -10.10 -8.03
N PHE A 257 -11.81 -9.69 -8.94
CA PHE A 257 -11.52 -8.27 -9.16
C PHE A 257 -12.71 -7.46 -9.67
N ASP A 258 -13.62 -8.07 -10.41
CA ASP A 258 -14.78 -7.36 -10.95
C ASP A 258 -15.78 -7.03 -9.85
N GLU A 259 -16.00 -7.95 -8.92
CA GLU A 259 -16.76 -7.66 -7.71
C GLU A 259 -16.06 -6.60 -6.86
N ALA A 260 -14.76 -6.73 -6.62
CA ALA A 260 -14.00 -5.79 -5.80
C ALA A 260 -14.07 -4.36 -6.37
N MET A 261 -13.92 -4.17 -7.69
CA MET A 261 -14.06 -2.87 -8.35
C MET A 261 -15.48 -2.30 -8.26
N ARG A 262 -16.52 -3.12 -8.43
CA ARG A 262 -17.91 -2.66 -8.25
C ARG A 262 -18.13 -2.16 -6.83
N ARG A 263 -17.60 -2.86 -5.84
CA ARG A 263 -17.72 -2.47 -4.42
C ARG A 263 -16.97 -1.19 -4.09
N GLN A 264 -15.79 -0.97 -4.66
CA GLN A 264 -15.08 0.30 -4.51
C GLN A 264 -15.83 1.49 -5.09
N GLY A 265 -16.68 1.26 -6.09
CA GLY A 265 -17.51 2.30 -6.70
C GLY A 265 -18.82 2.60 -5.97
N GLN A 266 -19.13 1.92 -4.87
CA GLN A 266 -20.45 1.92 -4.23
C GLN A 266 -20.90 3.29 -3.70
N TYR A 267 -19.96 4.12 -3.23
CA TYR A 267 -20.24 5.43 -2.59
C TYR A 267 -19.67 6.62 -3.36
N LYS A 268 -19.34 6.45 -4.63
CA LYS A 268 -18.73 7.53 -5.44
C LYS A 268 -19.55 8.81 -5.52
N ALA A 269 -20.88 8.72 -5.54
CA ALA A 269 -21.75 9.88 -5.60
C ALA A 269 -21.74 10.65 -4.28
N GLU A 270 -21.83 9.94 -3.16
CA GLU A 270 -21.76 10.49 -1.81
C GLU A 270 -20.39 11.08 -1.50
N GLU A 271 -19.32 10.42 -1.95
CA GLU A 271 -17.95 10.93 -1.84
C GLU A 271 -17.75 12.23 -2.63
N ALA A 272 -18.30 12.32 -3.84
CA ALA A 272 -18.25 13.53 -4.66
C ALA A 272 -18.98 14.69 -3.96
N GLU A 273 -20.20 14.45 -3.47
CA GLU A 273 -20.98 15.45 -2.74
C GLU A 273 -20.25 15.89 -1.45
N ALA A 274 -19.66 14.95 -0.72
CA ALA A 274 -18.86 15.25 0.49
C ALA A 274 -17.65 16.13 0.16
N ASN A 275 -16.96 15.83 -0.96
CA ASN A 275 -15.80 16.63 -1.39
C ASN A 275 -16.18 18.04 -1.82
N GLU A 276 -17.33 18.23 -2.52
CA GLU A 276 -17.82 19.56 -2.90
C GLU A 276 -18.19 20.41 -1.67
N LYS A 277 -18.75 19.78 -0.65
CA LYS A 277 -19.14 20.45 0.61
C LYS A 277 -18.01 20.54 1.61
N HIS A 278 -16.87 19.90 1.35
CA HIS A 278 -15.79 19.81 2.30
C HIS A 278 -15.14 21.18 2.55
N VAL A 279 -15.13 21.55 3.81
CA VAL A 279 -14.39 22.71 4.33
C VAL A 279 -13.36 22.17 5.31
N CYS A 280 -12.10 22.14 4.91
CA CYS A 280 -11.00 21.73 5.80
C CYS A 280 -11.08 22.53 7.11
N LYS A 281 -11.23 21.84 8.24
CA LYS A 281 -11.41 22.45 9.56
C LYS A 281 -10.08 22.79 10.23
N ILE A 282 -9.00 22.19 9.75
CA ILE A 282 -7.65 22.35 10.28
C ILE A 282 -7.11 23.69 9.78
N GLY A 283 -6.80 24.61 10.69
CA GLY A 283 -6.32 25.96 10.37
C GLY A 283 -7.33 27.09 10.50
N ARG A 284 -8.59 26.81 10.88
CA ARG A 284 -9.59 27.86 11.21
C ARG A 284 -9.62 28.25 12.70
N GLY A 285 -8.71 27.72 13.50
CA GLY A 285 -8.56 28.00 14.92
C GLY A 285 -7.29 28.78 15.24
N LYS A 286 -6.99 29.84 14.46
CA LYS A 286 -6.00 30.86 14.85
C LYS A 286 -6.61 32.23 14.71
#